data_175a9e6d5c43ec856a0d3da79aa6c32b
#
_entry.id   175a9e6d5c43ec856a0d3da79aa6c32b
#
_cell.length_a   1.000
_cell.length_b   1.000
_cell.length_c   1.000
_cell.angle_alpha   90.00
_cell.angle_beta   90.00
_cell.angle_gamma   90.00
#
_symmetry.space_group_name_H-M   'P 1'
#
loop_
_entity.id
_entity.type
_entity.pdbx_description
1 polymer ?
#
loop_
_entity_poly.entity_id
_entity_poly.type
_entity_poly.pdbx_seq_one_letter_code
_entity_poly.pdbx_strand_id
1 'polypeptide(L)'
;MSGNPRPRSLAAARPCAGRADSAPPRRGMILLVVLVTVALLALGALTFAELMLAEREGTEIYGRLSQVRAAAASGVETARLLVSMDEDQQIDSGGWYDNPTWFAGMPVLEQADPRDTAYFSVVAPADEGYATGSGVRYGLENESGKLNVNSLLLADQYVENGGRQLLMGLPGMTEDVADAIMDWIDADDEPREFGAEADYYSSLSPAYAPKNGPLETVEELLLVRGVTPELLFGADRNRNGVIDSGETVPDALSALGVSDATAYRGWAAYFTLFSMELNVRPDGSAKIDLNQDDLEALYDELEADFGPEVATFIVGYRQNGPYEGTEESQPLGEGGLPDFSRPSRATFSTVLDLIDARVRMQLDGEEEPVVLGPIWSTSEPGLLRVALPLIMANLTATSGKVIPGRININLAPPSILYGIPGLDPSAADAIIDFRPADPVNLDDDQYRYETWLLADGVVTLEEMKALMPFVTCGGNVFKAQVVGYLGSGIPAVRHEVILDATVRPARVLFWRDMSHLGRGFNADVLTGAGTSALGLPGF
;
A
#
# COMPACT_ATOMS: atom_id res chain seq x y z
N MET A 1 7.50 -15.00 122.14
CA MET A 1 6.62 -15.49 123.18
C MET A 1 5.64 -16.44 122.55
N SER A 2 5.87 -17.66 122.78
CA SER A 2 5.10 -18.67 123.52
C SER A 2 3.72 -18.85 122.86
N GLY A 3 3.26 -19.97 122.57
CA GLY A 3 3.54 -21.28 123.03
C GLY A 3 2.65 -22.32 122.29
N ASN A 4 3.21 -23.46 122.30
CA ASN A 4 2.60 -24.76 121.96
C ASN A 4 1.51 -25.12 123.04
N PRO A 5 0.58 -25.97 122.80
CA PRO A 5 0.87 -27.41 122.71
C PRO A 5 -0.08 -28.25 121.82
N ARG A 6 0.47 -29.45 121.49
CA ARG A 6 -0.22 -30.71 121.12
C ARG A 6 -1.15 -31.19 122.26
N PRO A 7 -1.94 -32.28 122.15
CA PRO A 7 -1.87 -33.46 121.31
C PRO A 7 -3.23 -34.18 120.95
N ARG A 8 -3.04 -35.41 120.39
CA ARG A 8 -3.83 -36.66 120.39
C ARG A 8 -4.85 -36.87 119.22
N SER A 9 -4.52 -37.75 118.34
CA SER A 9 -4.68 -39.21 118.25
C SER A 9 -6.12 -39.67 118.28
N LEU A 10 -6.56 -40.31 117.20
CA LEU A 10 -7.09 -41.68 117.17
C LEU A 10 -7.68 -42.05 115.78
N ALA A 11 -7.18 -43.14 115.29
CA ALA A 11 -7.85 -44.31 114.73
C ALA A 11 -8.67 -44.22 113.41
N ALA A 12 -8.11 -44.81 112.43
CA ALA A 12 -8.58 -45.88 111.57
C ALA A 12 -10.04 -45.87 111.02
N ALA A 13 -10.12 -45.73 109.75
CA ALA A 13 -10.99 -46.56 108.90
C ALA A 13 -10.51 -46.52 107.45
N ARG A 14 -10.14 -47.67 106.91
CA ARG A 14 -10.09 -47.92 105.48
C ARG A 14 -11.51 -47.93 104.92
N PRO A 15 -11.73 -47.34 103.69
CA PRO A 15 -12.25 -48.20 102.60
C PRO A 15 -11.73 -47.88 101.24
N CYS A 16 -11.71 -48.92 100.50
CA CYS A 16 -11.94 -49.16 99.08
C CYS A 16 -11.22 -48.29 98.06
N ALA A 17 -10.35 -48.96 97.38
CA ALA A 17 -9.79 -48.59 96.08
C ALA A 17 -10.90 -48.37 95.06
N GLY A 18 -11.12 -47.13 94.71
CA GLY A 18 -11.80 -46.78 93.45
C GLY A 18 -10.80 -46.91 92.33
N ARG A 19 -11.00 -47.85 91.48
CA ARG A 19 -10.30 -48.05 90.19
C ARG A 19 -10.48 -46.82 89.36
N ALA A 20 -9.45 -46.04 89.17
CA ALA A 20 -9.43 -45.02 88.11
C ALA A 20 -9.47 -45.74 86.77
N ASP A 21 -10.60 -45.68 86.06
CA ASP A 21 -10.70 -46.04 84.66
C ASP A 21 -9.77 -45.12 83.85
N SER A 22 -8.60 -45.65 83.56
CA SER A 22 -7.73 -45.07 82.53
C SER A 22 -8.46 -45.24 81.14
N ALA A 23 -9.03 -44.14 80.68
CA ALA A 23 -9.56 -44.12 79.32
C ALA A 23 -8.46 -44.60 78.34
N PRO A 24 -8.76 -45.52 77.44
CA PRO A 24 -7.78 -46.03 76.48
C PRO A 24 -7.24 -44.87 75.62
N PRO A 25 -5.93 -44.81 75.37
CA PRO A 25 -5.41 -43.78 74.50
C PRO A 25 -6.08 -43.84 73.11
N ARG A 26 -6.64 -42.70 72.65
CA ARG A 26 -7.31 -42.53 71.36
C ARG A 26 -6.28 -42.66 70.25
N ARG A 27 -5.70 -43.86 70.04
CA ARG A 27 -4.71 -44.15 68.97
C ARG A 27 -5.30 -43.99 67.53
N GLY A 28 -6.62 -44.03 67.33
CA GLY A 28 -7.26 -43.86 66.03
C GLY A 28 -7.32 -42.41 65.59
N MET A 29 -7.33 -41.38 66.46
CA MET A 29 -7.46 -39.99 66.10
C MET A 29 -6.17 -39.43 65.47
N ILE A 30 -5.00 -39.88 65.91
CA ILE A 30 -3.72 -39.49 65.32
C ILE A 30 -3.54 -40.02 63.94
N LEU A 31 -3.96 -41.27 63.69
CA LEU A 31 -3.95 -41.87 62.36
C LEU A 31 -4.86 -41.10 61.35
N LEU A 32 -6.06 -40.68 61.81
CA LEU A 32 -7.00 -39.92 61.00
C LEU A 32 -6.43 -38.52 60.67
N VAL A 33 -5.82 -37.83 61.64
CA VAL A 33 -5.14 -36.53 61.42
C VAL A 33 -3.99 -36.68 60.43
N VAL A 34 -3.13 -37.71 60.59
CA VAL A 34 -2.06 -37.99 59.64
C VAL A 34 -2.61 -38.29 58.24
N LEU A 35 -3.68 -39.07 58.12
CA LEU A 35 -4.29 -39.39 56.84
C LEU A 35 -4.85 -38.12 56.17
N VAL A 36 -5.56 -37.28 56.93
CA VAL A 36 -6.09 -36.00 56.41
C VAL A 36 -4.94 -35.06 56.00
N THR A 37 -3.88 -34.93 56.79
CA THR A 37 -2.73 -34.10 56.39
C THR A 37 -2.02 -34.62 55.16
N VAL A 38 -1.81 -35.93 55.04
CA VAL A 38 -1.25 -36.54 53.83
C VAL A 38 -2.16 -36.32 52.62
N ALA A 39 -3.47 -36.49 52.79
CA ALA A 39 -4.43 -36.22 51.71
C ALA A 39 -4.42 -34.74 51.28
N LEU A 40 -4.36 -33.79 52.21
CA LEU A 40 -4.25 -32.37 51.90
C LEU A 40 -2.92 -32.02 51.21
N LEU A 41 -1.81 -32.61 51.66
CA LEU A 41 -0.51 -32.43 51.03
C LEU A 41 -0.48 -33.04 49.62
N ALA A 42 -1.09 -34.22 49.43
CA ALA A 42 -1.20 -34.85 48.13
C ALA A 42 -2.07 -34.00 47.16
N LEU A 43 -3.21 -33.48 47.67
CA LEU A 43 -4.06 -32.56 46.90
C LEU A 43 -3.33 -31.28 46.54
N GLY A 44 -2.61 -30.67 47.52
CA GLY A 44 -1.80 -29.49 47.28
C GLY A 44 -0.67 -29.73 46.25
N ALA A 45 -0.02 -30.91 46.28
CA ALA A 45 0.99 -31.28 45.31
C ALA A 45 0.38 -31.48 43.91
N LEU A 46 -0.81 -32.10 43.82
CA LEU A 46 -1.52 -32.28 42.56
C LEU A 46 -1.92 -30.94 41.95
N THR A 47 -2.57 -30.05 42.72
CA THR A 47 -2.94 -28.71 42.24
C THR A 47 -1.74 -27.87 41.83
N PHE A 48 -0.64 -27.97 42.54
CA PHE A 48 0.63 -27.32 42.14
C PHE A 48 1.18 -27.89 40.85
N ALA A 49 1.14 -29.20 40.64
CA ALA A 49 1.60 -29.82 39.39
C ALA A 49 0.75 -29.41 38.20
N GLU A 50 -0.58 -29.38 38.37
CA GLU A 50 -1.50 -28.88 37.34
C GLU A 50 -1.26 -27.41 37.01
N LEU A 51 -1.03 -26.56 38.01
CA LEU A 51 -0.69 -25.15 37.81
C LEU A 51 0.60 -24.98 37.02
N MET A 52 1.64 -25.76 37.39
CA MET A 52 2.93 -25.72 36.68
C MET A 52 2.85 -26.22 35.25
N LEU A 53 2.01 -27.21 34.97
CA LEU A 53 1.75 -27.67 33.60
C LEU A 53 1.07 -26.56 32.77
N ALA A 54 0.02 -25.94 33.31
CA ALA A 54 -0.67 -24.83 32.65
C ALA A 54 0.26 -23.62 32.41
N GLU A 55 1.12 -23.29 33.39
CA GLU A 55 2.13 -22.22 33.26
C GLU A 55 3.16 -22.54 32.15
N ARG A 56 3.61 -23.81 32.07
CA ARG A 56 4.52 -24.28 31.04
C ARG A 56 3.88 -24.20 29.66
N GLU A 57 2.65 -24.68 29.50
CA GLU A 57 1.89 -24.58 28.23
C GLU A 57 1.70 -23.11 27.82
N GLY A 58 1.33 -22.24 28.76
CA GLY A 58 1.21 -20.81 28.51
C GLY A 58 2.55 -20.19 28.04
N THR A 59 3.65 -20.52 28.72
CA THR A 59 4.99 -20.02 28.35
C THR A 59 5.41 -20.51 26.96
N GLU A 60 5.10 -21.76 26.61
CA GLU A 60 5.40 -22.32 25.29
C GLU A 60 4.59 -21.61 24.18
N ILE A 61 3.29 -21.38 24.41
CA ILE A 61 2.43 -20.66 23.45
C ILE A 61 2.93 -19.22 23.26
N TYR A 62 3.24 -18.50 24.33
CA TYR A 62 3.79 -17.14 24.24
C TYR A 62 5.16 -17.11 23.56
N GLY A 63 6.02 -18.08 23.82
CA GLY A 63 7.31 -18.22 23.15
C GLY A 63 7.16 -18.41 21.64
N ARG A 64 6.29 -19.33 21.21
CA ARG A 64 5.96 -19.58 19.79
C ARG A 64 5.33 -18.35 19.13
N LEU A 65 4.42 -17.66 19.82
CA LEU A 65 3.82 -16.42 19.32
C LEU A 65 4.87 -15.31 19.13
N SER A 66 5.82 -15.20 20.06
CA SER A 66 6.92 -14.24 19.92
C SER A 66 7.83 -14.55 18.71
N GLN A 67 8.11 -15.83 18.45
CA GLN A 67 8.89 -16.25 17.29
C GLN A 67 8.22 -15.89 15.97
N VAL A 68 6.91 -16.16 15.81
CA VAL A 68 6.19 -15.83 14.57
C VAL A 68 6.01 -14.32 14.37
N ARG A 69 5.90 -13.55 15.47
CA ARG A 69 5.92 -12.07 15.39
C ARG A 69 7.27 -11.56 14.90
N ALA A 70 8.36 -12.13 15.41
CA ALA A 70 9.70 -11.79 14.94
C ALA A 70 9.89 -12.18 13.47
N ALA A 71 9.36 -13.33 13.03
CA ALA A 71 9.40 -13.74 11.65
C ALA A 71 8.60 -12.78 10.75
N ALA A 72 7.39 -12.39 11.13
CA ALA A 72 6.61 -11.38 10.40
C ALA A 72 7.35 -10.04 10.31
N ALA A 73 7.96 -9.58 11.42
CA ALA A 73 8.77 -8.37 11.41
C ALA A 73 9.97 -8.47 10.47
N SER A 74 10.64 -9.64 10.42
CA SER A 74 11.71 -9.89 9.45
C SER A 74 11.21 -9.81 8.01
N GLY A 75 10.01 -10.30 7.71
CA GLY A 75 9.38 -10.18 6.40
C GLY A 75 9.12 -8.71 6.02
N VAL A 76 8.67 -7.88 6.97
CA VAL A 76 8.50 -6.43 6.74
C VAL A 76 9.84 -5.76 6.42
N GLU A 77 10.90 -6.08 7.18
CA GLU A 77 12.22 -5.52 6.93
C GLU A 77 12.81 -6.00 5.59
N THR A 78 12.55 -7.25 5.20
CA THR A 78 12.93 -7.78 3.88
C THR A 78 12.24 -7.01 2.75
N ALA A 79 10.93 -6.78 2.84
CA ALA A 79 10.19 -5.97 1.89
C ALA A 79 10.72 -4.52 1.84
N ARG A 80 10.96 -3.93 3.02
CA ARG A 80 11.51 -2.58 3.15
C ARG A 80 12.91 -2.46 2.53
N LEU A 81 13.75 -3.46 2.71
CA LEU A 81 15.09 -3.51 2.12
C LEU A 81 14.99 -3.52 0.59
N LEU A 82 14.15 -4.40 0.02
CA LEU A 82 14.00 -4.52 -1.43
C LEU A 82 13.56 -3.19 -2.07
N VAL A 83 12.51 -2.55 -1.54
CA VAL A 83 12.01 -1.27 -2.09
C VAL A 83 12.92 -0.08 -1.79
N SER A 84 13.94 -0.24 -0.93
CA SER A 84 14.98 0.78 -0.67
C SER A 84 16.16 0.71 -1.64
N MET A 85 16.29 -0.38 -2.40
CA MET A 85 17.32 -0.55 -3.43
C MET A 85 17.07 0.43 -4.58
N ASP A 86 18.10 0.68 -5.40
CA ASP A 86 17.89 1.31 -6.70
C ASP A 86 17.19 0.35 -7.66
N GLU A 87 16.69 0.87 -8.78
CA GLU A 87 15.87 0.11 -9.71
C GLU A 87 16.60 -1.09 -10.30
N ASP A 88 17.86 -0.92 -10.71
CA ASP A 88 18.68 -2.00 -11.26
C ASP A 88 18.87 -3.13 -10.23
N GLN A 89 19.15 -2.77 -8.97
CA GLN A 89 19.29 -3.74 -7.89
C GLN A 89 17.99 -4.45 -7.57
N GLN A 90 16.84 -3.77 -7.67
CA GLN A 90 15.52 -4.38 -7.51
C GLN A 90 15.26 -5.42 -8.61
N ILE A 91 15.54 -5.08 -9.88
CA ILE A 91 15.40 -5.96 -11.04
C ILE A 91 16.32 -7.18 -10.89
N ASP A 92 17.60 -6.96 -10.59
CA ASP A 92 18.59 -8.04 -10.39
C ASP A 92 18.20 -8.98 -9.23
N SER A 93 17.48 -8.47 -8.23
CA SER A 93 16.95 -9.26 -7.10
C SER A 93 15.64 -9.97 -7.41
N GLY A 94 15.08 -9.85 -8.63
CA GLY A 94 13.83 -10.46 -9.07
C GLY A 94 12.60 -9.58 -8.88
N GLY A 95 12.77 -8.31 -8.50
CA GLY A 95 11.71 -7.31 -8.40
C GLY A 95 10.80 -7.44 -7.18
N TRP A 96 9.87 -6.51 -7.08
CA TRP A 96 8.89 -6.45 -5.97
C TRP A 96 7.55 -7.11 -6.30
N TYR A 97 7.26 -7.37 -7.59
CA TYR A 97 5.92 -7.77 -8.03
C TYR A 97 5.62 -9.24 -7.73
N ASP A 98 6.39 -10.19 -8.29
CA ASP A 98 6.27 -11.62 -8.00
C ASP A 98 7.66 -12.25 -7.82
N ASN A 99 8.10 -12.39 -6.59
CA ASN A 99 9.44 -12.85 -6.22
C ASN A 99 9.39 -13.94 -5.14
N PRO A 100 9.05 -15.18 -5.53
CA PRO A 100 8.99 -16.28 -4.58
C PRO A 100 10.30 -16.52 -3.84
N THR A 101 11.44 -16.19 -4.45
CA THR A 101 12.78 -16.38 -3.85
C THR A 101 12.98 -15.54 -2.59
N TRP A 102 12.38 -14.35 -2.52
CA TRP A 102 12.49 -13.45 -1.38
C TRP A 102 11.30 -13.50 -0.44
N PHE A 103 10.13 -14.01 -0.93
CA PHE A 103 8.86 -13.81 -0.24
C PHE A 103 8.05 -15.08 0.02
N ALA A 104 8.42 -16.24 -0.54
CA ALA A 104 7.68 -17.49 -0.33
C ALA A 104 8.37 -18.38 0.71
N GLY A 105 7.76 -18.55 1.89
CA GLY A 105 8.22 -19.52 2.89
C GLY A 105 9.65 -19.31 3.38
N MET A 106 10.06 -18.06 3.62
CA MET A 106 11.43 -17.72 3.99
C MET A 106 11.72 -18.12 5.45
N PRO A 107 12.70 -18.99 5.72
CA PRO A 107 13.07 -19.37 7.07
C PRO A 107 13.80 -18.22 7.78
N VAL A 108 13.39 -17.91 9.01
CA VAL A 108 14.03 -16.87 9.85
C VAL A 108 14.79 -17.49 11.02
N LEU A 109 14.18 -18.48 11.68
CA LEU A 109 14.76 -19.18 12.80
C LEU A 109 14.62 -20.68 12.59
N GLU A 110 15.64 -21.27 12.00
CA GLU A 110 15.69 -22.70 11.73
C GLU A 110 15.81 -23.50 13.04
N GLN A 111 15.02 -24.55 13.14
CA GLN A 111 15.03 -25.49 14.26
C GLN A 111 15.32 -26.91 13.74
N ALA A 112 15.73 -27.82 14.65
CA ALA A 112 15.99 -29.22 14.32
C ALA A 112 14.74 -29.94 13.77
N ASP A 113 13.53 -29.58 14.26
CA ASP A 113 12.26 -30.00 13.69
C ASP A 113 11.74 -28.87 12.78
N PRO A 114 11.58 -29.09 11.48
CA PRO A 114 11.03 -28.10 10.55
C PRO A 114 9.66 -27.54 10.95
N ARG A 115 8.89 -28.28 11.76
CA ARG A 115 7.58 -27.83 12.27
C ARG A 115 7.70 -26.71 13.30
N ASP A 116 8.83 -26.60 13.98
CA ASP A 116 9.14 -25.56 14.96
C ASP A 116 9.98 -24.41 14.34
N THR A 117 10.42 -24.55 13.08
CA THR A 117 11.07 -23.48 12.33
C THR A 117 10.07 -22.33 12.07
N ALA A 118 10.50 -21.10 12.33
CA ALA A 118 9.70 -19.91 12.04
C ALA A 118 10.00 -19.40 10.62
N TYR A 119 8.93 -19.15 9.88
CA TYR A 119 8.95 -18.66 8.51
C TYR A 119 8.17 -17.36 8.38
N PHE A 120 8.46 -16.61 7.34
CA PHE A 120 7.53 -15.59 6.84
C PHE A 120 7.24 -15.79 5.35
N SER A 121 6.10 -15.23 4.92
CA SER A 121 5.78 -15.02 3.50
C SER A 121 5.18 -13.63 3.32
N VAL A 122 5.52 -13.01 2.19
CA VAL A 122 4.91 -11.75 1.75
C VAL A 122 4.03 -12.07 0.56
N VAL A 123 2.75 -11.78 0.68
CA VAL A 123 1.75 -12.19 -0.31
C VAL A 123 0.91 -11.01 -0.76
N ALA A 124 0.54 -11.03 -2.03
CA ALA A 124 -0.37 -10.07 -2.65
C ALA A 124 -1.41 -10.83 -3.49
N PRO A 125 -2.59 -10.26 -3.76
CA PRO A 125 -3.52 -10.82 -4.71
C PRO A 125 -2.87 -10.93 -6.10
N ALA A 126 -3.15 -12.00 -6.82
CA ALA A 126 -2.78 -12.09 -8.23
C ALA A 126 -3.79 -11.30 -9.07
N ASP A 127 -3.29 -10.59 -10.09
CA ASP A 127 -4.14 -9.96 -11.09
C ASP A 127 -4.80 -11.01 -11.99
N GLU A 128 -5.95 -10.69 -12.60
CA GLU A 128 -6.78 -11.65 -13.36
C GLU A 128 -6.03 -12.36 -14.50
N GLY A 129 -5.01 -11.73 -15.10
CA GLY A 129 -4.17 -12.32 -16.14
C GLY A 129 -3.08 -13.28 -15.63
N TYR A 130 -2.81 -13.29 -14.32
CA TYR A 130 -1.77 -14.08 -13.64
C TYR A 130 -2.31 -15.11 -12.66
N ALA A 131 -3.56 -15.51 -12.76
CA ALA A 131 -4.14 -16.52 -11.87
C ALA A 131 -3.32 -17.82 -11.92
N THR A 132 -2.21 -17.86 -11.17
CA THR A 132 -1.74 -19.10 -10.61
C THR A 132 -2.91 -19.67 -9.81
N GLY A 133 -3.16 -20.96 -9.87
CA GLY A 133 -4.37 -21.58 -9.29
C GLY A 133 -4.63 -21.30 -7.80
N SER A 134 -3.83 -20.46 -7.13
CA SER A 134 -3.95 -19.99 -5.75
C SER A 134 -4.56 -18.58 -5.62
N GLY A 135 -4.69 -17.81 -6.69
CA GLY A 135 -5.17 -16.42 -6.65
C GLY A 135 -4.23 -15.43 -5.96
N VAL A 136 -2.98 -15.84 -5.66
CA VAL A 136 -1.96 -15.00 -5.02
C VAL A 136 -0.62 -15.06 -5.75
N ARG A 137 0.18 -14.02 -5.57
CA ARG A 137 1.59 -13.91 -5.94
C ARG A 137 2.44 -13.56 -4.72
N TYR A 138 3.75 -13.75 -4.82
CA TYR A 138 4.68 -13.46 -3.72
C TYR A 138 5.37 -12.13 -3.96
N GLY A 139 4.89 -11.08 -3.31
CA GLY A 139 5.39 -9.73 -3.54
C GLY A 139 4.54 -8.67 -2.88
N LEU A 140 4.71 -7.45 -3.40
CA LEU A 140 4.07 -6.24 -2.90
C LEU A 140 3.00 -5.77 -3.89
N GLU A 141 1.99 -5.05 -3.38
CA GLU A 141 1.07 -4.26 -4.19
C GLU A 141 1.62 -2.83 -4.30
N ASN A 142 1.66 -2.27 -5.50
CA ASN A 142 1.94 -0.84 -5.67
C ASN A 142 0.65 -0.05 -5.47
N GLU A 143 0.66 0.89 -4.54
CA GLU A 143 -0.53 1.68 -4.19
C GLU A 143 -0.98 2.63 -5.31
N SER A 144 -0.11 2.96 -6.28
CA SER A 144 -0.50 3.77 -7.44
C SER A 144 -1.42 3.04 -8.44
N GLY A 145 -1.55 1.70 -8.34
CA GLY A 145 -2.58 0.96 -9.08
C GLY A 145 -3.99 1.16 -8.54
N LYS A 146 -4.16 1.93 -7.45
CA LYS A 146 -5.43 2.20 -6.76
C LYS A 146 -5.76 3.68 -6.80
N LEU A 147 -7.03 4.00 -6.55
CA LEU A 147 -7.53 5.35 -6.46
C LEU A 147 -7.20 5.95 -5.08
N ASN A 148 -6.41 7.00 -5.05
CA ASN A 148 -6.08 7.70 -3.81
C ASN A 148 -7.20 8.66 -3.41
N VAL A 149 -7.97 8.29 -2.38
CA VAL A 149 -9.12 9.06 -1.94
C VAL A 149 -8.72 10.47 -1.48
N ASN A 150 -7.55 10.61 -0.82
CA ASN A 150 -7.06 11.91 -0.36
C ASN A 150 -6.57 12.84 -1.49
N SER A 151 -6.45 12.32 -2.70
CA SER A 151 -6.02 13.09 -3.88
C SER A 151 -7.17 13.37 -4.87
N LEU A 152 -8.41 12.92 -4.58
CA LEU A 152 -9.55 13.12 -5.50
C LEU A 152 -9.84 14.59 -5.76
N LEU A 153 -9.68 15.45 -4.76
CA LEU A 153 -9.89 16.91 -4.92
C LEU A 153 -8.91 17.55 -5.91
N LEU A 154 -7.75 16.94 -6.16
CA LEU A 154 -6.81 17.41 -7.18
C LEU A 154 -7.39 17.25 -8.59
N ALA A 155 -8.21 16.24 -8.81
CA ALA A 155 -8.84 16.00 -10.11
C ALA A 155 -9.82 17.13 -10.49
N ASP A 156 -10.50 17.72 -9.51
CA ASP A 156 -11.41 18.85 -9.73
C ASP A 156 -10.69 20.13 -10.19
N GLN A 157 -9.37 20.23 -9.98
CA GLN A 157 -8.56 21.35 -10.46
C GLN A 157 -8.33 21.29 -11.99
N TYR A 158 -8.42 20.11 -12.59
CA TYR A 158 -8.17 19.88 -14.01
C TYR A 158 -9.46 19.66 -14.80
N VAL A 159 -10.45 18.99 -14.21
CA VAL A 159 -11.73 18.67 -14.84
C VAL A 159 -12.86 18.91 -13.83
N GLU A 160 -13.89 19.60 -14.24
CA GLU A 160 -15.08 19.85 -13.41
C GLU A 160 -15.69 18.50 -12.97
N ASN A 161 -15.87 18.31 -11.67
CA ASN A 161 -16.29 17.05 -11.04
C ASN A 161 -15.37 15.85 -11.34
N GLY A 162 -14.09 16.09 -11.58
CA GLY A 162 -13.11 15.02 -11.89
C GLY A 162 -13.00 13.96 -10.81
N GLY A 163 -13.05 14.35 -9.54
CA GLY A 163 -13.06 13.41 -8.42
C GLY A 163 -14.31 12.53 -8.40
N ARG A 164 -15.50 13.09 -8.66
CA ARG A 164 -16.74 12.31 -8.83
C ARG A 164 -16.60 11.33 -9.99
N GLN A 165 -16.07 11.77 -11.14
CA GLN A 165 -15.90 10.92 -12.30
C GLN A 165 -15.00 9.73 -12.02
N LEU A 166 -13.88 9.92 -11.32
CA LEU A 166 -13.00 8.84 -10.88
C LEU A 166 -13.74 7.82 -10.01
N LEU A 167 -14.55 8.28 -9.07
CA LEU A 167 -15.35 7.41 -8.20
C LEU A 167 -16.42 6.63 -8.97
N MET A 168 -17.06 7.26 -9.96
CA MET A 168 -18.13 6.66 -10.76
C MET A 168 -17.65 5.48 -11.62
N GLY A 169 -16.35 5.31 -11.84
CA GLY A 169 -15.78 4.10 -12.44
C GLY A 169 -15.92 2.85 -11.56
N LEU A 170 -16.12 3.01 -10.25
CA LEU A 170 -16.15 1.88 -9.33
C LEU A 170 -17.48 1.13 -9.37
N PRO A 171 -17.46 -0.22 -9.23
CA PRO A 171 -18.67 -1.03 -9.25
C PRO A 171 -19.68 -0.61 -8.18
N GLY A 172 -20.91 -0.30 -8.60
CA GLY A 172 -22.01 0.08 -7.71
C GLY A 172 -21.88 1.45 -7.06
N MET A 173 -20.92 2.27 -7.49
CA MET A 173 -20.87 3.66 -7.07
C MET A 173 -22.05 4.43 -7.66
N THR A 174 -22.60 5.36 -6.87
CA THR A 174 -23.69 6.25 -7.27
C THR A 174 -23.29 7.70 -7.03
N GLU A 175 -23.91 8.65 -7.76
CA GLU A 175 -23.57 10.07 -7.66
C GLU A 175 -23.71 10.62 -6.23
N ASP A 176 -24.74 10.16 -5.50
CA ASP A 176 -24.97 10.59 -4.11
C ASP A 176 -23.92 10.07 -3.13
N VAL A 177 -23.37 8.86 -3.37
CA VAL A 177 -22.26 8.34 -2.57
C VAL A 177 -20.94 8.99 -2.95
N ALA A 178 -20.69 9.16 -4.26
CA ALA A 178 -19.49 9.83 -4.74
C ALA A 178 -19.38 11.25 -4.20
N ASP A 179 -20.46 12.04 -4.29
CA ASP A 179 -20.49 13.41 -3.75
C ASP A 179 -20.36 13.43 -2.23
N ALA A 180 -20.99 12.51 -1.52
CA ALA A 180 -20.83 12.41 -0.08
C ALA A 180 -19.39 12.04 0.35
N ILE A 181 -18.65 11.27 -0.47
CA ILE A 181 -17.21 11.02 -0.24
C ILE A 181 -16.40 12.30 -0.48
N MET A 182 -16.71 13.03 -1.55
CA MET A 182 -16.02 14.27 -1.88
C MET A 182 -16.23 15.34 -0.80
N ASP A 183 -17.48 15.53 -0.31
CA ASP A 183 -17.82 16.45 0.78
C ASP A 183 -17.17 16.02 2.11
N TRP A 184 -16.99 14.72 2.34
CA TRP A 184 -16.31 14.23 3.54
C TRP A 184 -14.84 14.62 3.63
N ILE A 185 -14.18 14.74 2.47
CA ILE A 185 -12.73 15.00 2.39
C ILE A 185 -12.37 16.44 2.07
N ASP A 186 -13.30 17.27 1.57
CA ASP A 186 -13.01 18.69 1.34
C ASP A 186 -13.04 19.49 2.65
N ALA A 187 -12.77 20.79 2.59
CA ALA A 187 -12.55 21.58 3.78
C ALA A 187 -13.70 22.54 4.11
N ASP A 188 -14.71 22.61 3.27
CA ASP A 188 -15.85 23.50 3.46
C ASP A 188 -17.09 22.77 4.01
N ASP A 189 -18.22 23.44 4.16
CA ASP A 189 -19.48 22.89 4.64
C ASP A 189 -20.59 23.06 3.58
N GLU A 190 -20.22 23.27 2.31
CA GLU A 190 -21.18 23.46 1.21
C GLU A 190 -21.39 22.13 0.47
N PRO A 191 -22.58 21.50 0.59
CA PRO A 191 -22.81 20.21 -0.03
C PRO A 191 -22.78 20.30 -1.56
N ARG A 192 -22.13 19.35 -2.21
CA ARG A 192 -22.24 19.11 -3.65
C ARG A 192 -23.69 18.78 -4.01
N GLU A 193 -24.01 18.74 -5.30
CA GLU A 193 -25.38 18.55 -5.80
C GLU A 193 -26.12 17.38 -5.15
N PHE A 194 -25.45 16.25 -4.99
CA PHE A 194 -25.98 15.04 -4.33
C PHE A 194 -25.23 14.71 -3.04
N GLY A 195 -24.46 15.61 -2.50
CA GLY A 195 -23.56 15.43 -1.38
C GLY A 195 -24.21 15.46 0.01
N ALA A 196 -23.40 15.39 1.05
CA ALA A 196 -23.86 15.39 2.44
C ALA A 196 -22.84 16.07 3.37
N GLU A 197 -23.27 17.10 4.05
CA GLU A 197 -22.49 17.90 4.98
C GLU A 197 -23.03 17.85 6.42
N ALA A 198 -22.56 18.74 7.27
CA ALA A 198 -22.85 18.81 8.70
C ALA A 198 -24.35 18.75 9.03
N ASP A 199 -25.23 19.30 8.20
CA ASP A 199 -26.68 19.26 8.39
C ASP A 199 -27.23 17.83 8.33
N TYR A 200 -26.70 17.01 7.40
CA TYR A 200 -27.07 15.60 7.31
C TYR A 200 -26.58 14.82 8.53
N TYR A 201 -25.26 14.87 8.83
CA TYR A 201 -24.66 14.05 9.87
C TYR A 201 -25.10 14.42 11.28
N SER A 202 -25.41 15.71 11.52
CA SER A 202 -25.98 16.15 12.80
C SER A 202 -27.40 15.68 13.04
N SER A 203 -28.15 15.30 11.98
CA SER A 203 -29.51 14.77 12.07
C SER A 203 -29.56 13.28 12.44
N LEU A 204 -28.44 12.58 12.39
CA LEU A 204 -28.33 11.15 12.68
C LEU A 204 -28.39 10.85 14.18
N SER A 205 -28.55 9.58 14.54
CA SER A 205 -28.53 9.11 15.93
C SER A 205 -27.61 7.89 16.09
N PRO A 206 -26.42 8.02 16.71
CA PRO A 206 -25.87 9.25 17.30
C PRO A 206 -25.48 10.30 16.23
N ALA A 207 -25.58 11.57 16.59
CA ALA A 207 -25.14 12.67 15.74
C ALA A 207 -23.60 12.75 15.73
N TYR A 208 -23.02 13.07 14.57
CA TYR A 208 -21.60 13.37 14.39
C TYR A 208 -21.42 14.44 13.31
N ALA A 209 -20.21 14.88 13.06
CA ALA A 209 -19.87 15.84 12.00
C ALA A 209 -19.03 15.15 10.92
N PRO A 210 -19.08 15.61 9.66
CA PRO A 210 -18.14 15.18 8.65
C PRO A 210 -16.71 15.55 9.06
N LYS A 211 -15.70 14.90 8.46
CA LYS A 211 -14.30 15.13 8.81
C LYS A 211 -13.78 16.44 8.26
N ASN A 212 -14.25 16.86 7.10
CA ASN A 212 -13.79 18.01 6.32
C ASN A 212 -12.26 18.02 6.20
N GLY A 213 -11.72 16.88 5.75
CA GLY A 213 -10.28 16.69 5.63
C GLY A 213 -9.88 15.27 5.23
N PRO A 214 -8.58 15.04 5.02
CA PRO A 214 -8.09 13.78 4.49
C PRO A 214 -8.38 12.60 5.43
N LEU A 215 -8.67 11.44 4.84
CA LEU A 215 -8.87 10.18 5.56
C LEU A 215 -7.56 9.68 6.19
N GLU A 216 -7.67 9.05 7.37
CA GLU A 216 -6.55 8.34 8.02
C GLU A 216 -6.60 6.84 7.75
N THR A 217 -7.80 6.27 7.57
CA THR A 217 -8.03 4.87 7.22
C THR A 217 -9.16 4.76 6.21
N VAL A 218 -9.12 3.72 5.36
CA VAL A 218 -10.21 3.46 4.40
C VAL A 218 -11.53 3.13 5.12
N GLU A 219 -11.46 2.58 6.32
CA GLU A 219 -12.63 2.26 7.15
C GLU A 219 -13.43 3.49 7.58
N GLU A 220 -12.84 4.69 7.59
CA GLU A 220 -13.59 5.94 7.84
C GLU A 220 -14.72 6.15 6.84
N LEU A 221 -14.60 5.64 5.63
CA LEU A 221 -15.67 5.70 4.64
C LEU A 221 -16.98 5.08 5.12
N LEU A 222 -16.97 4.17 6.10
CA LEU A 222 -18.20 3.64 6.72
C LEU A 222 -19.01 4.71 7.47
N LEU A 223 -18.44 5.87 7.74
CA LEU A 223 -19.13 7.00 8.34
C LEU A 223 -19.79 7.91 7.28
N VAL A 224 -19.42 7.71 6.00
CA VAL A 224 -19.95 8.50 4.88
C VAL A 224 -21.33 7.99 4.48
N ARG A 225 -22.24 8.91 4.15
CA ARG A 225 -23.60 8.59 3.70
C ARG A 225 -23.56 7.63 2.52
N GLY A 226 -24.35 6.56 2.61
CA GLY A 226 -24.53 5.56 1.54
C GLY A 226 -23.45 4.48 1.48
N VAL A 227 -22.33 4.62 2.17
CA VAL A 227 -21.29 3.58 2.24
C VAL A 227 -21.70 2.50 3.22
N THR A 228 -21.75 1.25 2.77
CA THR A 228 -22.07 0.09 3.62
C THR A 228 -20.88 -0.87 3.72
N PRO A 229 -20.82 -1.71 4.76
CA PRO A 229 -19.76 -2.72 4.87
C PRO A 229 -19.70 -3.66 3.67
N GLU A 230 -20.84 -3.97 3.05
CA GLU A 230 -20.93 -4.85 1.87
C GLU A 230 -20.31 -4.19 0.63
N LEU A 231 -20.52 -2.88 0.44
CA LEU A 231 -19.89 -2.12 -0.65
C LEU A 231 -18.40 -1.92 -0.41
N LEU A 232 -18.02 -1.62 0.85
CA LEU A 232 -16.63 -1.32 1.17
C LEU A 232 -15.74 -2.57 1.18
N PHE A 233 -16.18 -3.67 1.78
CA PHE A 233 -15.35 -4.88 1.96
C PHE A 233 -15.78 -6.07 1.10
N GLY A 234 -16.92 -5.99 0.44
CA GLY A 234 -17.39 -7.06 -0.44
C GLY A 234 -17.58 -8.39 0.25
N ALA A 235 -17.12 -9.45 -0.42
CA ALA A 235 -17.13 -10.82 0.07
C ALA A 235 -15.86 -11.18 0.85
N ASP A 236 -14.76 -10.45 0.68
CA ASP A 236 -13.46 -10.70 1.31
C ASP A 236 -13.48 -10.35 2.82
N ARG A 237 -14.03 -11.27 3.62
CA ARG A 237 -14.22 -11.08 5.06
C ARG A 237 -12.89 -11.09 5.83
N ASN A 238 -11.95 -11.88 5.36
CA ASN A 238 -10.65 -12.00 6.01
C ASN A 238 -9.63 -10.99 5.49
N ARG A 239 -9.98 -10.18 4.47
CA ARG A 239 -9.16 -9.12 3.86
C ARG A 239 -7.79 -9.64 3.37
N ASN A 240 -7.81 -10.83 2.76
CA ASN A 240 -6.60 -11.40 2.15
C ASN A 240 -6.44 -11.03 0.67
N GLY A 241 -7.43 -10.36 0.09
CA GLY A 241 -7.46 -9.96 -1.31
C GLY A 241 -7.89 -11.06 -2.27
N VAL A 242 -8.35 -12.21 -1.76
CA VAL A 242 -8.83 -13.36 -2.54
C VAL A 242 -10.21 -13.74 -2.02
N ILE A 243 -11.11 -14.16 -2.91
CA ILE A 243 -12.40 -14.70 -2.49
C ILE A 243 -12.25 -16.19 -2.22
N ASP A 244 -12.26 -16.55 -0.95
CA ASP A 244 -12.11 -17.92 -0.49
C ASP A 244 -13.40 -18.73 -0.68
N SER A 245 -13.30 -20.06 -0.76
CA SER A 245 -14.44 -20.96 -0.99
C SER A 245 -15.54 -20.90 0.09
N GLY A 246 -15.24 -20.32 1.24
CA GLY A 246 -16.21 -20.10 2.35
C GLY A 246 -16.84 -18.71 2.35
N GLU A 247 -16.44 -17.84 1.46
CA GLU A 247 -16.92 -16.47 1.35
C GLU A 247 -18.01 -16.39 0.28
N THR A 248 -19.12 -15.76 0.63
CA THR A 248 -20.27 -15.61 -0.27
C THR A 248 -20.37 -14.19 -0.74
N VAL A 249 -20.45 -14.00 -2.06
CA VAL A 249 -20.64 -12.68 -2.65
C VAL A 249 -22.00 -12.13 -2.24
N PRO A 250 -22.09 -10.92 -1.67
CA PRO A 250 -23.35 -10.27 -1.34
C PRO A 250 -24.25 -10.09 -2.56
N ASP A 251 -25.57 -10.24 -2.38
CA ASP A 251 -26.54 -10.08 -3.47
C ASP A 251 -26.43 -8.71 -4.17
N ALA A 252 -26.12 -7.66 -3.42
CA ALA A 252 -25.92 -6.32 -3.94
C ALA A 252 -24.78 -6.27 -4.96
N LEU A 253 -23.65 -6.93 -4.71
CA LEU A 253 -22.52 -7.01 -5.63
C LEU A 253 -22.76 -7.98 -6.77
N SER A 254 -23.46 -9.10 -6.51
CA SER A 254 -23.82 -10.06 -7.56
C SER A 254 -24.73 -9.46 -8.63
N ALA A 255 -25.60 -8.51 -8.25
CA ALA A 255 -26.52 -7.82 -9.15
C ALA A 255 -25.81 -6.83 -10.10
N LEU A 256 -24.55 -6.44 -9.83
CA LEU A 256 -23.80 -5.51 -10.68
C LEU A 256 -23.36 -6.12 -12.01
N GLY A 257 -23.37 -7.46 -12.13
CA GLY A 257 -23.04 -8.18 -13.36
C GLY A 257 -21.60 -7.96 -13.85
N VAL A 258 -20.70 -7.61 -12.96
CA VAL A 258 -19.30 -7.24 -13.27
C VAL A 258 -18.48 -8.52 -13.44
N SER A 259 -17.67 -8.56 -14.50
CA SER A 259 -16.74 -9.66 -14.76
C SER A 259 -15.41 -9.52 -14.01
N ASP A 260 -15.15 -8.38 -13.39
CA ASP A 260 -13.94 -8.10 -12.62
C ASP A 260 -14.01 -8.76 -11.23
N ALA A 261 -13.15 -9.74 -10.98
CA ALA A 261 -13.06 -10.42 -9.69
C ALA A 261 -12.73 -9.45 -8.52
N THR A 262 -12.08 -8.32 -8.82
CA THR A 262 -11.79 -7.27 -7.85
C THR A 262 -13.08 -6.65 -7.30
N ALA A 263 -14.15 -6.59 -8.09
CA ALA A 263 -15.44 -6.07 -7.67
C ALA A 263 -16.02 -6.80 -6.45
N TYR A 264 -15.76 -8.11 -6.34
CA TYR A 264 -16.24 -8.90 -5.21
C TYR A 264 -15.43 -8.68 -3.92
N ARG A 265 -14.25 -8.05 -4.02
CA ARG A 265 -13.45 -7.64 -2.85
C ARG A 265 -13.92 -6.31 -2.25
N GLY A 266 -14.92 -5.66 -2.88
CA GLY A 266 -15.46 -4.36 -2.47
C GLY A 266 -14.52 -3.17 -2.77
N TRP A 267 -14.99 -1.97 -2.44
CA TRP A 267 -14.25 -0.73 -2.76
C TRP A 267 -12.89 -0.61 -2.08
N ALA A 268 -12.69 -1.27 -0.92
CA ALA A 268 -11.40 -1.28 -0.23
C ALA A 268 -10.25 -1.87 -1.08
N ALA A 269 -10.57 -2.69 -2.10
CA ALA A 269 -9.58 -3.20 -3.03
C ALA A 269 -9.12 -2.14 -4.05
N TYR A 270 -9.96 -1.14 -4.32
CA TYR A 270 -9.69 -0.05 -5.26
C TYR A 270 -9.13 1.21 -4.61
N PHE A 271 -9.27 1.38 -3.29
CA PHE A 271 -8.88 2.59 -2.58
C PHE A 271 -7.50 2.48 -1.93
N THR A 272 -6.80 3.59 -1.96
CA THR A 272 -5.62 3.85 -1.14
C THR A 272 -5.68 5.28 -0.56
N LEU A 273 -4.82 5.56 0.41
CA LEU A 273 -4.62 6.90 0.97
C LEU A 273 -3.19 7.41 0.74
N PHE A 274 -2.33 6.63 0.10
CA PHE A 274 -0.88 6.79 0.22
C PHE A 274 -0.13 6.79 -1.12
N SER A 275 -0.81 6.71 -2.28
CA SER A 275 -0.10 6.64 -3.57
C SER A 275 0.72 7.91 -3.84
N MET A 276 1.99 7.71 -4.17
CA MET A 276 2.95 8.75 -4.52
C MET A 276 4.02 8.18 -5.46
N GLU A 277 4.58 9.02 -6.30
CA GLU A 277 5.72 8.66 -7.15
C GLU A 277 6.85 9.69 -7.03
N LEU A 278 8.07 9.26 -7.31
CA LEU A 278 9.24 10.12 -7.36
C LEU A 278 9.34 10.81 -8.72
N ASN A 279 9.48 12.13 -8.70
CA ASN A 279 9.75 12.96 -9.85
C ASN A 279 11.26 13.20 -9.98
N VAL A 280 12.02 12.12 -10.20
CA VAL A 280 13.47 12.13 -10.31
C VAL A 280 13.92 11.34 -11.53
N ARG A 281 15.17 11.52 -11.94
CA ARG A 281 15.81 10.70 -12.97
C ARG A 281 16.02 9.26 -12.48
N PRO A 282 16.25 8.28 -13.36
CA PRO A 282 16.53 6.90 -12.97
C PRO A 282 17.70 6.75 -12.00
N ASP A 283 18.71 7.61 -12.08
CA ASP A 283 19.86 7.64 -11.16
C ASP A 283 19.56 8.29 -9.80
N GLY A 284 18.33 8.79 -9.61
CA GLY A 284 17.87 9.48 -8.39
C GLY A 284 18.22 10.97 -8.33
N SER A 285 18.88 11.54 -9.33
CA SER A 285 19.10 12.98 -9.45
C SER A 285 17.81 13.71 -9.82
N ALA A 286 17.77 15.04 -9.63
CA ALA A 286 16.61 15.84 -9.99
C ALA A 286 16.45 15.87 -11.52
N LYS A 287 15.18 15.82 -12.00
CA LYS A 287 14.84 16.15 -13.37
C LYS A 287 15.03 17.64 -13.60
N ILE A 288 15.28 18.04 -14.85
CA ILE A 288 15.34 19.44 -15.26
C ILE A 288 13.91 20.02 -15.20
N ASP A 289 13.70 21.00 -14.33
CA ASP A 289 12.41 21.72 -14.26
C ASP A 289 12.34 22.75 -15.40
N LEU A 290 11.48 22.45 -16.37
CA LEU A 290 11.26 23.34 -17.52
C LEU A 290 10.71 24.73 -17.12
N ASN A 291 10.14 24.84 -15.92
CA ASN A 291 9.53 26.06 -15.42
C ASN A 291 10.44 26.87 -14.47
N GLN A 292 11.69 26.47 -14.28
CA GLN A 292 12.61 27.26 -13.47
C GLN A 292 12.81 28.68 -14.02
N ASP A 293 13.03 29.66 -13.12
CA ASP A 293 13.09 31.07 -13.49
C ASP A 293 14.45 31.50 -14.08
N ASP A 294 15.53 30.81 -13.72
CA ASP A 294 16.88 31.06 -14.24
C ASP A 294 17.04 30.40 -15.60
N LEU A 295 16.86 31.18 -16.67
CA LEU A 295 16.91 30.68 -18.04
C LEU A 295 18.33 30.34 -18.51
N GLU A 296 19.37 30.94 -17.93
CA GLU A 296 20.76 30.62 -18.24
C GLU A 296 21.11 29.24 -17.62
N ALA A 297 20.76 29.03 -16.36
CA ALA A 297 20.90 27.72 -15.71
C ALA A 297 20.09 26.63 -16.43
N LEU A 298 18.84 26.95 -16.84
CA LEU A 298 18.01 26.04 -17.63
C LEU A 298 18.69 25.64 -18.94
N TYR A 299 19.27 26.62 -19.64
CA TYR A 299 20.00 26.38 -20.88
C TYR A 299 21.18 25.44 -20.68
N ASP A 300 22.01 25.72 -19.68
CA ASP A 300 23.24 24.94 -19.39
C ASP A 300 22.89 23.47 -19.05
N GLU A 301 21.83 23.24 -18.24
CA GLU A 301 21.35 21.89 -17.90
C GLU A 301 20.82 21.15 -19.14
N LEU A 302 20.03 21.84 -19.98
CA LEU A 302 19.47 21.25 -21.20
C LEU A 302 20.54 21.00 -22.26
N GLU A 303 21.50 21.92 -22.42
CA GLU A 303 22.61 21.76 -23.39
C GLU A 303 23.45 20.52 -23.05
N ALA A 304 23.71 20.29 -21.77
CA ALA A 304 24.48 19.13 -21.33
C ALA A 304 23.85 17.79 -21.67
N ASP A 305 22.51 17.69 -21.57
CA ASP A 305 21.79 16.43 -21.74
C ASP A 305 21.19 16.24 -23.15
N PHE A 306 20.74 17.32 -23.79
CA PHE A 306 19.99 17.30 -25.05
C PHE A 306 20.66 18.08 -26.19
N GLY A 307 21.70 18.84 -25.89
CA GLY A 307 22.41 19.68 -26.86
C GLY A 307 21.81 21.08 -27.06
N PRO A 308 22.56 21.97 -27.76
CA PRO A 308 22.24 23.38 -27.84
C PRO A 308 20.94 23.69 -28.59
N GLU A 309 20.54 22.86 -29.56
CA GLU A 309 19.32 23.08 -30.33
C GLU A 309 18.08 22.96 -29.44
N VAL A 310 18.01 21.91 -28.63
CA VAL A 310 16.92 21.67 -27.69
C VAL A 310 16.90 22.74 -26.60
N ALA A 311 18.08 23.11 -26.05
CA ALA A 311 18.21 24.14 -25.04
C ALA A 311 17.71 25.50 -25.56
N THR A 312 18.14 25.92 -26.76
CA THR A 312 17.71 27.17 -27.40
C THR A 312 16.18 27.17 -27.64
N PHE A 313 15.64 26.06 -28.13
CA PHE A 313 14.21 25.94 -28.39
C PHE A 313 13.38 26.08 -27.10
N ILE A 314 13.75 25.36 -26.04
CA ILE A 314 13.02 25.38 -24.77
C ILE A 314 13.11 26.76 -24.10
N VAL A 315 14.28 27.39 -24.06
CA VAL A 315 14.43 28.76 -23.56
C VAL A 315 13.63 29.74 -24.40
N GLY A 316 13.65 29.59 -25.75
CA GLY A 316 12.80 30.37 -26.64
C GLY A 316 11.32 30.24 -26.36
N TYR A 317 10.84 29.01 -26.07
CA TYR A 317 9.47 28.76 -25.64
C TYR A 317 9.14 29.45 -24.31
N ARG A 318 10.03 29.35 -23.32
CA ARG A 318 9.87 30.03 -22.03
C ARG A 318 9.76 31.55 -22.17
N GLN A 319 10.50 32.15 -23.09
CA GLN A 319 10.50 33.60 -23.31
C GLN A 319 9.27 34.08 -24.11
N ASN A 320 8.78 33.30 -25.08
CA ASN A 320 7.83 33.78 -26.08
C ASN A 320 6.51 33.00 -26.12
N GLY A 321 6.48 31.78 -25.59
CA GLY A 321 5.37 30.85 -25.73
C GLY A 321 5.34 30.13 -27.09
N PRO A 322 4.31 29.27 -27.32
CA PRO A 322 4.12 28.59 -28.59
C PRO A 322 3.73 29.58 -29.68
N TYR A 323 4.24 29.35 -30.90
CA TYR A 323 3.95 30.19 -32.07
C TYR A 323 2.90 29.52 -32.96
N GLU A 324 1.75 30.18 -33.12
CA GLU A 324 0.62 29.70 -33.97
C GLU A 324 0.55 30.39 -35.33
N GLY A 325 1.54 31.23 -35.70
CA GLY A 325 1.56 31.94 -36.96
C GLY A 325 1.90 31.04 -38.18
N THR A 326 1.79 31.61 -39.38
CA THR A 326 1.98 30.92 -40.65
C THR A 326 3.36 31.05 -41.28
N GLU A 327 4.30 31.75 -40.61
CA GLU A 327 5.68 31.87 -41.07
C GLU A 327 6.35 30.48 -41.14
N GLU A 328 7.16 30.27 -42.17
CA GLU A 328 7.90 29.00 -42.31
C GLU A 328 8.97 28.89 -41.22
N SER A 329 9.09 27.69 -40.65
CA SER A 329 10.16 27.40 -39.68
C SER A 329 11.48 27.21 -40.38
N GLN A 330 12.52 27.66 -39.70
CA GLN A 330 13.92 27.52 -40.14
C GLN A 330 14.66 26.62 -39.14
N PRO A 331 15.63 25.83 -39.60
CA PRO A 331 16.53 25.14 -38.68
C PRO A 331 17.37 26.16 -37.91
N LEU A 332 17.67 25.84 -36.63
CA LEU A 332 18.59 26.63 -35.85
C LEU A 332 19.97 26.57 -36.50
N GLY A 333 20.55 27.75 -36.83
CA GLY A 333 21.94 27.83 -37.32
C GLY A 333 22.94 27.49 -36.23
N GLU A 334 24.16 27.05 -36.64
CA GLU A 334 25.24 26.81 -35.70
C GLU A 334 25.55 28.09 -34.88
N GLY A 335 25.49 28.00 -33.53
CA GLY A 335 25.82 29.07 -32.61
C GLY A 335 24.70 30.05 -32.27
N GLY A 336 23.43 29.77 -32.65
CA GLY A 336 22.29 30.61 -32.26
C GLY A 336 21.99 30.46 -30.77
N LEU A 337 22.35 31.44 -29.95
CA LEU A 337 22.04 31.49 -28.53
C LEU A 337 20.77 32.32 -28.27
N PRO A 338 19.98 32.00 -27.25
CA PRO A 338 18.87 32.85 -26.82
C PRO A 338 19.40 34.14 -26.16
N ASP A 339 18.61 35.20 -26.25
CA ASP A 339 18.92 36.45 -25.52
C ASP A 339 18.47 36.30 -24.06
N PHE A 340 19.36 35.93 -23.16
CA PHE A 340 19.09 35.70 -21.73
C PHE A 340 18.67 36.97 -20.96
N SER A 341 18.78 38.16 -21.56
CA SER A 341 18.29 39.39 -20.92
C SER A 341 16.75 39.46 -20.90
N ARG A 342 16.09 38.60 -21.68
CA ARG A 342 14.61 38.51 -21.74
C ARG A 342 14.07 37.60 -20.65
N PRO A 343 13.05 38.06 -19.88
CA PRO A 343 12.44 37.22 -18.87
C PRO A 343 11.57 36.11 -19.47
N SER A 344 11.35 35.07 -18.70
CA SER A 344 10.33 34.05 -18.99
C SER A 344 8.91 34.66 -18.99
N ARG A 345 8.05 34.24 -19.91
CA ARG A 345 6.65 34.68 -20.05
C ARG A 345 5.66 33.53 -20.17
N ALA A 346 6.12 32.38 -20.61
CA ALA A 346 5.33 31.17 -20.78
C ALA A 346 5.79 30.10 -19.81
N THR A 347 4.87 29.24 -19.40
CA THR A 347 5.10 28.05 -18.58
C THR A 347 4.63 26.82 -19.33
N PHE A 348 5.28 25.70 -19.08
CA PHE A 348 4.84 24.39 -19.54
C PHE A 348 3.77 23.85 -18.58
N SER A 349 2.66 23.40 -19.10
CA SER A 349 1.67 22.64 -18.31
C SER A 349 2.11 21.19 -18.17
N THR A 350 2.72 20.65 -19.21
CA THR A 350 3.28 19.29 -19.26
C THR A 350 4.52 19.29 -20.15
N VAL A 351 5.39 18.31 -20.00
CA VAL A 351 6.56 18.12 -20.87
C VAL A 351 6.16 17.87 -22.34
N LEU A 352 4.93 17.39 -22.56
CA LEU A 352 4.39 17.15 -23.92
C LEU A 352 4.06 18.43 -24.69
N ASP A 353 4.07 19.59 -24.04
CA ASP A 353 3.91 20.89 -24.73
C ASP A 353 5.08 21.19 -25.68
N LEU A 354 6.16 20.45 -25.57
CA LEU A 354 7.31 20.51 -26.50
C LEU A 354 7.04 19.83 -27.85
N ILE A 355 6.07 18.90 -27.90
CA ILE A 355 5.77 18.12 -29.10
C ILE A 355 4.89 18.95 -30.03
N ASP A 356 5.24 18.97 -31.32
CA ASP A 356 4.61 19.77 -32.39
C ASP A 356 4.65 21.29 -32.12
N ALA A 357 5.35 21.75 -31.09
CA ALA A 357 5.47 23.16 -30.78
C ALA A 357 6.40 23.87 -31.75
N ARG A 358 6.06 25.11 -32.08
CA ARG A 358 6.89 26.05 -32.84
C ARG A 358 7.16 27.26 -31.97
N VAL A 359 8.32 27.87 -32.11
CA VAL A 359 8.72 29.00 -31.29
C VAL A 359 9.21 30.12 -32.19
N ARG A 360 8.71 31.34 -31.96
CA ARG A 360 9.25 32.54 -32.60
C ARG A 360 10.08 33.30 -31.59
N MET A 361 11.39 33.34 -31.83
CA MET A 361 12.32 33.97 -30.89
C MET A 361 13.35 34.83 -31.59
N GLN A 362 13.97 35.69 -30.82
CA GLN A 362 15.12 36.47 -31.28
C GLN A 362 16.40 35.86 -30.70
N LEU A 363 17.33 35.55 -31.54
CA LEU A 363 18.65 35.07 -31.14
C LEU A 363 19.56 36.25 -30.77
N ASP A 364 20.53 35.98 -29.93
CA ASP A 364 21.49 37.00 -29.52
C ASP A 364 22.30 37.49 -30.74
N GLY A 365 22.40 38.82 -30.86
CA GLY A 365 23.11 39.46 -31.98
C GLY A 365 22.34 39.51 -33.32
N GLU A 366 21.16 38.91 -33.43
CA GLU A 366 20.32 38.96 -34.64
C GLU A 366 19.29 40.08 -34.55
N GLU A 367 19.02 40.79 -35.69
CA GLU A 367 18.05 41.89 -35.71
C GLU A 367 16.61 41.38 -35.94
N GLU A 368 16.41 40.27 -36.66
CA GLU A 368 15.12 39.72 -37.01
C GLU A 368 14.81 38.44 -36.21
N PRO A 369 13.58 38.25 -35.70
CA PRO A 369 13.19 37.01 -35.03
C PRO A 369 13.14 35.85 -36.04
N VAL A 370 13.53 34.67 -35.60
CA VAL A 370 13.44 33.42 -36.33
C VAL A 370 12.30 32.55 -35.79
N VAL A 371 11.68 31.74 -36.67
CA VAL A 371 10.70 30.74 -36.26
C VAL A 371 11.38 29.36 -36.28
N LEU A 372 11.54 28.76 -35.13
CA LEU A 372 12.04 27.40 -34.98
C LEU A 372 10.90 26.39 -35.11
N GLY A 373 11.15 25.32 -35.86
CA GLY A 373 10.22 24.20 -36.01
C GLY A 373 10.23 23.28 -34.76
N PRO A 374 9.29 22.34 -34.70
CA PRO A 374 9.24 21.39 -33.62
C PRO A 374 10.48 20.50 -33.60
N ILE A 375 11.05 20.31 -32.41
CA ILE A 375 12.15 19.36 -32.17
C ILE A 375 11.64 17.92 -32.24
N TRP A 376 10.48 17.69 -31.65
CA TRP A 376 9.78 16.41 -31.66
C TRP A 376 8.38 16.58 -32.25
N SER A 377 8.01 15.69 -33.17
CA SER A 377 6.76 15.82 -33.90
C SER A 377 6.00 14.49 -33.99
N THR A 378 4.68 14.57 -33.88
CA THR A 378 3.77 13.44 -34.12
C THR A 378 3.80 12.97 -35.58
N SER A 379 4.27 13.82 -36.53
CA SER A 379 4.48 13.43 -37.93
C SER A 379 5.64 12.43 -38.12
N GLU A 380 6.52 12.29 -37.12
CA GLU A 380 7.67 11.39 -37.10
C GLU A 380 7.57 10.35 -35.96
N PRO A 381 6.59 9.42 -36.00
CA PRO A 381 6.28 8.55 -34.88
C PRO A 381 7.44 7.66 -34.44
N GLY A 382 8.33 7.27 -35.37
CA GLY A 382 9.52 6.47 -35.04
C GLY A 382 10.56 7.23 -34.22
N LEU A 383 10.76 8.52 -34.47
CA LEU A 383 11.64 9.37 -33.66
C LEU A 383 10.97 9.71 -32.33
N LEU A 384 9.68 10.02 -32.36
CA LEU A 384 8.92 10.34 -31.15
C LEU A 384 8.91 9.16 -30.17
N ARG A 385 8.76 7.93 -30.63
CA ARG A 385 8.81 6.71 -29.81
C ARG A 385 10.15 6.59 -29.03
N VAL A 386 11.26 6.99 -29.64
CA VAL A 386 12.58 6.96 -28.98
C VAL A 386 12.77 8.17 -28.07
N ALA A 387 12.23 9.34 -28.43
CA ALA A 387 12.39 10.56 -27.67
C ALA A 387 11.55 10.61 -26.40
N LEU A 388 10.34 10.05 -26.40
CA LEU A 388 9.43 10.11 -25.26
C LEU A 388 10.02 9.54 -23.96
N PRO A 389 10.64 8.36 -23.91
CA PRO A 389 11.29 7.88 -22.70
C PRO A 389 12.39 8.82 -22.20
N LEU A 390 13.19 9.41 -23.09
CA LEU A 390 14.25 10.35 -22.72
C LEU A 390 13.67 11.66 -22.15
N ILE A 391 12.62 12.19 -22.75
CA ILE A 391 11.89 13.37 -22.27
C ILE A 391 11.35 13.10 -20.88
N MET A 392 10.62 12.01 -20.69
CA MET A 392 9.98 11.65 -19.44
C MET A 392 10.99 11.33 -18.33
N ALA A 393 12.13 10.73 -18.67
CA ALA A 393 13.19 10.42 -17.71
C ALA A 393 13.90 11.67 -17.17
N ASN A 394 14.09 12.70 -18.02
CA ASN A 394 14.98 13.80 -17.70
C ASN A 394 14.29 15.15 -17.45
N LEU A 395 13.09 15.37 -18.02
CA LEU A 395 12.39 16.64 -17.94
C LEU A 395 11.15 16.56 -17.05
N THR A 396 10.81 17.69 -16.45
CA THR A 396 9.56 17.85 -15.68
C THR A 396 8.99 19.26 -15.85
N ALA A 397 7.68 19.37 -15.81
CA ALA A 397 6.97 20.66 -15.69
C ALA A 397 6.52 20.94 -14.24
N THR A 398 6.80 20.02 -13.30
CA THR A 398 6.39 20.08 -11.90
C THR A 398 7.61 20.20 -11.01
N SER A 399 7.69 21.24 -10.20
CA SER A 399 8.83 21.49 -9.29
C SER A 399 8.89 20.54 -8.08
N GLY A 400 7.84 19.79 -7.80
CA GLY A 400 7.77 18.86 -6.66
C GLY A 400 8.63 17.61 -6.88
N LYS A 401 9.40 17.22 -5.86
CA LYS A 401 10.15 15.96 -5.88
C LYS A 401 9.27 14.71 -5.85
N VAL A 402 8.04 14.85 -5.36
CA VAL A 402 7.05 13.76 -5.22
C VAL A 402 5.74 14.24 -5.81
N ILE A 403 5.09 13.41 -6.62
CA ILE A 403 3.77 13.66 -7.20
C ILE A 403 2.78 12.67 -6.57
N PRO A 404 1.74 13.15 -5.86
CA PRO A 404 0.74 12.29 -5.25
C PRO A 404 -0.39 11.94 -6.23
N GLY A 405 -1.01 10.78 -6.01
CA GLY A 405 -2.37 10.47 -6.45
C GLY A 405 -2.55 10.10 -7.92
N ARG A 406 -1.51 10.10 -8.76
CA ARG A 406 -1.63 9.62 -10.14
C ARG A 406 -1.84 8.10 -10.19
N ILE A 407 -2.59 7.64 -11.17
CA ILE A 407 -3.02 6.25 -11.34
C ILE A 407 -2.05 5.53 -12.27
N ASN A 408 -1.44 4.45 -11.81
CA ASN A 408 -0.58 3.62 -12.63
C ASN A 408 -1.41 2.75 -13.58
N ILE A 409 -1.40 3.12 -14.87
CA ILE A 409 -2.21 2.47 -15.91
C ILE A 409 -1.79 1.03 -16.20
N ASN A 410 -0.53 0.66 -15.92
CA ASN A 410 -0.05 -0.71 -16.07
C ASN A 410 -0.57 -1.65 -14.96
N LEU A 411 -1.09 -1.10 -13.85
CA LEU A 411 -1.52 -1.86 -12.67
C LEU A 411 -3.00 -1.68 -12.32
N ALA A 412 -3.59 -0.54 -12.73
CA ALA A 412 -4.96 -0.21 -12.34
C ALA A 412 -5.96 -1.24 -12.88
N PRO A 413 -6.93 -1.70 -12.06
CA PRO A 413 -7.99 -2.55 -12.54
C PRO A 413 -8.90 -1.82 -13.53
N PRO A 414 -9.61 -2.55 -14.42
CA PRO A 414 -10.46 -1.98 -15.46
C PRO A 414 -11.44 -0.92 -14.94
N SER A 415 -12.06 -1.17 -13.79
CA SER A 415 -13.01 -0.24 -13.18
C SER A 415 -12.40 1.14 -12.87
N ILE A 416 -11.14 1.21 -12.47
CA ILE A 416 -10.44 2.48 -12.25
C ILE A 416 -10.15 3.16 -13.59
N LEU A 417 -9.67 2.41 -14.59
CA LEU A 417 -9.33 2.96 -15.89
C LEU A 417 -10.54 3.62 -16.57
N TYR A 418 -11.72 2.98 -16.51
CA TYR A 418 -12.95 3.56 -17.07
C TYR A 418 -13.45 4.82 -16.35
N GLY A 419 -12.97 5.07 -15.12
CA GLY A 419 -13.28 6.28 -14.36
C GLY A 419 -12.34 7.46 -14.63
N ILE A 420 -11.22 7.26 -15.34
CA ILE A 420 -10.23 8.33 -15.57
C ILE A 420 -10.82 9.42 -16.47
N PRO A 421 -10.86 10.70 -16.02
CA PRO A 421 -11.37 11.80 -16.82
C PRO A 421 -10.61 11.93 -18.14
N GLY A 422 -11.37 11.98 -19.25
CA GLY A 422 -10.80 12.14 -20.59
C GLY A 422 -10.23 10.87 -21.22
N LEU A 423 -10.22 9.74 -20.52
CA LEU A 423 -9.84 8.46 -21.11
C LEU A 423 -11.06 7.81 -21.80
N ASP A 424 -10.99 7.63 -23.13
CA ASP A 424 -12.05 6.95 -23.88
C ASP A 424 -12.10 5.44 -23.49
N PRO A 425 -13.29 4.82 -23.39
CA PRO A 425 -13.40 3.40 -23.08
C PRO A 425 -12.61 2.49 -24.02
N SER A 426 -12.48 2.82 -25.29
CA SER A 426 -11.68 2.04 -26.23
C SER A 426 -10.17 2.14 -25.95
N ALA A 427 -9.71 3.29 -25.45
CA ALA A 427 -8.33 3.45 -24.98
C ALA A 427 -8.08 2.70 -23.68
N ALA A 428 -9.07 2.67 -22.77
CA ALA A 428 -9.00 1.85 -21.56
C ALA A 428 -8.90 0.35 -21.89
N ASP A 429 -9.70 -0.15 -22.84
CA ASP A 429 -9.61 -1.53 -23.36
C ASP A 429 -8.22 -1.81 -23.94
N ALA A 430 -7.69 -0.89 -24.75
CA ALA A 430 -6.35 -1.03 -25.32
C ALA A 430 -5.25 -1.06 -24.23
N ILE A 431 -5.38 -0.27 -23.17
CA ILE A 431 -4.47 -0.34 -22.02
C ILE A 431 -4.49 -1.75 -21.40
N ILE A 432 -5.67 -2.30 -21.15
CA ILE A 432 -5.84 -3.63 -20.57
C ILE A 432 -5.20 -4.72 -21.44
N ASP A 433 -5.34 -4.60 -22.74
CA ASP A 433 -4.84 -5.59 -23.70
C ASP A 433 -3.32 -5.52 -23.92
N PHE A 434 -2.73 -4.32 -23.89
CA PHE A 434 -1.32 -4.09 -24.26
C PHE A 434 -0.37 -3.84 -23.09
N ARG A 435 -0.88 -3.56 -21.88
CA ARG A 435 -0.01 -3.33 -20.73
C ARG A 435 0.88 -4.53 -20.42
N PRO A 436 2.11 -4.30 -19.92
CA PRO A 436 3.03 -5.39 -19.60
C PRO A 436 2.47 -6.26 -18.49
N ALA A 437 2.71 -7.54 -18.64
CA ALA A 437 2.28 -8.53 -17.68
C ALA A 437 3.08 -8.45 -16.36
N ASP A 438 4.39 -8.24 -16.43
CA ASP A 438 5.25 -7.93 -15.27
C ASP A 438 5.62 -6.44 -15.31
N PRO A 439 5.16 -5.64 -14.33
CA PRO A 439 5.41 -4.19 -14.32
C PRO A 439 6.84 -3.82 -13.90
N VAL A 440 7.67 -4.80 -13.51
CA VAL A 440 9.06 -4.58 -13.09
C VAL A 440 10.03 -4.99 -14.18
N ASN A 441 9.84 -6.18 -14.75
CA ASN A 441 10.73 -6.74 -15.78
C ASN A 441 10.13 -6.42 -17.16
N LEU A 442 10.28 -5.18 -17.59
CA LEU A 442 9.72 -4.69 -18.86
C LEU A 442 10.59 -5.13 -20.03
N ASP A 443 9.96 -5.67 -21.08
CA ASP A 443 10.64 -6.03 -22.34
C ASP A 443 11.01 -4.80 -23.19
N ASP A 444 10.30 -3.67 -22.97
CA ASP A 444 10.51 -2.40 -23.69
C ASP A 444 10.40 -1.23 -22.69
N ASP A 445 11.43 -0.39 -22.64
CA ASP A 445 11.53 0.75 -21.72
C ASP A 445 10.43 1.80 -21.92
N GLN A 446 9.76 1.82 -23.06
CA GLN A 446 8.63 2.74 -23.29
C GLN A 446 7.51 2.56 -22.28
N TYR A 447 7.24 1.32 -21.81
CA TYR A 447 6.20 1.02 -20.82
C TYR A 447 6.52 1.50 -19.40
N ARG A 448 7.70 2.06 -19.17
CA ARG A 448 8.06 2.75 -17.93
C ARG A 448 7.34 4.09 -17.76
N TYR A 449 6.86 4.67 -18.86
CA TYR A 449 6.23 5.99 -18.87
C TYR A 449 4.86 5.93 -19.54
N GLU A 450 3.90 6.63 -18.99
CA GLU A 450 2.52 6.71 -19.47
C GLU A 450 2.41 7.16 -20.93
N THR A 451 3.43 7.81 -21.44
CA THR A 451 3.52 8.27 -22.84
C THR A 451 3.61 7.15 -23.87
N TRP A 452 3.71 5.88 -23.45
CA TRP A 452 3.57 4.74 -24.36
C TRP A 452 2.19 4.73 -25.06
N LEU A 453 1.15 5.28 -24.41
CA LEU A 453 -0.17 5.45 -25.01
C LEU A 453 -0.11 6.31 -26.29
N LEU A 454 0.69 7.39 -26.26
CA LEU A 454 0.93 8.24 -27.42
C LEU A 454 1.84 7.55 -28.45
N ALA A 455 2.90 6.88 -27.99
CA ALA A 455 3.87 6.22 -28.85
C ALA A 455 3.26 5.08 -29.67
N ASP A 456 2.32 4.33 -29.09
CA ASP A 456 1.60 3.23 -29.75
C ASP A 456 0.31 3.70 -30.47
N GLY A 457 -0.01 5.01 -30.40
CA GLY A 457 -1.18 5.58 -31.06
C GLY A 457 -2.51 5.19 -30.42
N VAL A 458 -2.50 4.81 -29.15
CA VAL A 458 -3.72 4.53 -28.36
C VAL A 458 -4.51 5.81 -28.12
N VAL A 459 -3.79 6.92 -27.87
CA VAL A 459 -4.36 8.25 -27.69
C VAL A 459 -3.63 9.27 -28.57
N THR A 460 -4.30 10.37 -28.89
CA THR A 460 -3.70 11.52 -29.57
C THR A 460 -2.85 12.35 -28.61
N LEU A 461 -2.03 13.27 -29.13
CA LEU A 461 -1.21 14.18 -28.31
C LEU A 461 -2.08 15.03 -27.35
N GLU A 462 -3.20 15.56 -27.84
CA GLU A 462 -4.08 16.39 -27.02
C GLU A 462 -4.77 15.59 -25.90
N GLU A 463 -5.19 14.36 -26.19
CA GLU A 463 -5.72 13.44 -25.18
C GLU A 463 -4.63 13.07 -24.17
N MET A 464 -3.40 12.77 -24.63
CA MET A 464 -2.30 12.44 -23.71
C MET A 464 -1.97 13.62 -22.78
N LYS A 465 -1.91 14.86 -23.30
CA LYS A 465 -1.73 16.07 -22.48
C LYS A 465 -2.81 16.21 -21.41
N ALA A 466 -4.07 15.94 -21.77
CA ALA A 466 -5.18 15.98 -20.81
C ALA A 466 -5.11 14.87 -19.76
N LEU A 467 -4.54 13.71 -20.09
CA LEU A 467 -4.39 12.57 -19.18
C LEU A 467 -3.20 12.71 -18.21
N MET A 468 -2.15 13.48 -18.55
CA MET A 468 -0.92 13.62 -17.75
C MET A 468 -1.14 13.92 -16.26
N PRO A 469 -2.15 14.71 -15.84
CA PRO A 469 -2.42 14.94 -14.42
C PRO A 469 -2.94 13.71 -13.67
N PHE A 470 -3.54 12.73 -14.37
CA PHE A 470 -4.25 11.61 -13.77
C PHE A 470 -3.47 10.29 -13.83
N VAL A 471 -2.61 10.10 -14.84
CA VAL A 471 -1.99 8.82 -15.15
C VAL A 471 -0.49 8.83 -14.95
N THR A 472 0.06 7.65 -14.64
CA THR A 472 1.48 7.36 -14.54
C THR A 472 1.73 5.88 -14.87
N CYS A 473 2.97 5.48 -15.09
CA CYS A 473 3.43 4.08 -15.01
C CYS A 473 4.32 3.83 -13.79
N GLY A 474 4.58 4.87 -12.99
CA GLY A 474 5.39 4.83 -11.78
C GLY A 474 4.58 4.52 -10.52
N GLY A 475 5.26 4.66 -9.38
CA GLY A 475 4.71 4.54 -8.03
C GLY A 475 5.75 4.03 -7.06
N ASN A 476 5.91 4.75 -5.94
CA ASN A 476 6.94 4.46 -4.94
C ASN A 476 6.35 4.20 -3.55
N VAL A 477 5.07 3.85 -3.47
CA VAL A 477 4.43 3.42 -2.23
C VAL A 477 3.87 2.02 -2.42
N PHE A 478 4.21 1.13 -1.48
CA PHE A 478 3.94 -0.30 -1.61
C PHE A 478 3.21 -0.81 -0.39
N LYS A 479 2.22 -1.67 -0.61
CA LYS A 479 1.54 -2.42 0.42
C LYS A 479 2.10 -3.83 0.49
N ALA A 480 2.36 -4.31 1.70
CA ALA A 480 2.78 -5.67 2.00
C ALA A 480 1.78 -6.34 2.94
N GLN A 481 1.29 -7.53 2.60
CA GLN A 481 0.70 -8.45 3.57
C GLN A 481 1.75 -9.49 3.96
N VAL A 482 2.20 -9.42 5.21
CA VAL A 482 3.27 -10.28 5.74
C VAL A 482 2.67 -11.27 6.73
N VAL A 483 2.89 -12.57 6.49
CA VAL A 483 2.46 -13.65 7.38
C VAL A 483 3.68 -14.31 8.00
N GLY A 484 3.81 -14.22 9.32
CA GLY A 484 4.79 -15.00 10.09
C GLY A 484 4.12 -16.26 10.67
N TYR A 485 4.73 -17.41 10.52
CA TYR A 485 4.15 -18.69 10.95
C TYR A 485 5.22 -19.72 11.31
N LEU A 486 4.83 -20.75 12.07
CA LEU A 486 5.68 -21.95 12.26
C LEU A 486 5.45 -22.97 11.13
N GLY A 487 6.42 -23.83 10.88
CA GLY A 487 6.29 -24.92 9.91
C GLY A 487 5.13 -25.88 10.20
N SER A 488 4.61 -25.91 11.43
CA SER A 488 3.34 -26.55 11.79
C SER A 488 2.09 -25.79 11.30
N GLY A 489 2.24 -24.58 10.79
CA GLY A 489 1.18 -23.70 10.34
C GLY A 489 0.52 -22.86 11.45
N ILE A 490 0.78 -23.15 12.72
CA ILE A 490 0.25 -22.45 13.90
C ILE A 490 1.30 -22.36 15.03
N PRO A 491 1.34 -21.24 15.79
CA PRO A 491 0.58 -20.02 15.57
C PRO A 491 1.01 -19.28 14.29
N ALA A 492 0.18 -18.35 13.83
CA ALA A 492 0.50 -17.44 12.76
C ALA A 492 0.11 -16.00 13.14
N VAL A 493 0.84 -15.03 12.59
CA VAL A 493 0.60 -13.59 12.75
C VAL A 493 0.59 -12.96 11.36
N ARG A 494 -0.35 -12.07 11.10
CA ARG A 494 -0.48 -11.37 9.82
C ARG A 494 -0.45 -9.86 10.04
N HIS A 495 0.43 -9.19 9.31
CA HIS A 495 0.54 -7.74 9.29
C HIS A 495 0.25 -7.19 7.89
N GLU A 496 -0.41 -6.04 7.86
CA GLU A 496 -0.51 -5.19 6.68
C GLU A 496 0.35 -3.95 6.93
N VAL A 497 1.21 -3.63 5.98
CA VAL A 497 2.18 -2.54 6.09
C VAL A 497 2.20 -1.75 4.79
N ILE A 498 2.22 -0.41 4.90
CA ILE A 498 2.45 0.49 3.78
C ILE A 498 3.88 1.05 3.89
N LEU A 499 4.65 0.87 2.84
CA LEU A 499 6.05 1.27 2.72
C LEU A 499 6.18 2.42 1.73
N ASP A 500 6.77 3.53 2.15
CA ASP A 500 7.08 4.68 1.32
C ASP A 500 8.54 4.63 0.89
N ALA A 501 8.77 4.32 -0.37
CA ALA A 501 10.08 4.31 -1.01
C ALA A 501 10.42 5.64 -1.74
N THR A 502 9.64 6.70 -1.55
CA THR A 502 10.02 8.05 -1.99
C THR A 502 11.21 8.60 -1.20
N VAL A 503 11.54 7.97 -0.09
CA VAL A 503 12.72 8.24 0.75
C VAL A 503 13.54 6.97 0.92
N ARG A 504 14.85 7.12 1.07
CA ARG A 504 15.76 5.99 1.28
C ARG A 504 16.51 6.15 2.61
N PRO A 505 16.52 5.13 3.48
CA PRO A 505 15.77 3.87 3.38
C PRO A 505 14.25 4.10 3.43
N ALA A 506 13.48 3.23 2.80
CA ALA A 506 12.03 3.29 2.80
C ALA A 506 11.46 3.34 4.22
N ARG A 507 10.42 4.14 4.44
CA ARG A 507 9.78 4.29 5.76
C ARG A 507 8.43 3.58 5.79
N VAL A 508 8.01 3.18 6.99
CA VAL A 508 6.68 2.65 7.22
C VAL A 508 5.71 3.82 7.44
N LEU A 509 4.69 3.95 6.58
CA LEU A 509 3.61 4.93 6.73
C LEU A 509 2.47 4.40 7.59
N PHE A 510 2.18 3.10 7.44
CA PHE A 510 1.06 2.47 8.12
C PHE A 510 1.44 1.04 8.51
N TRP A 511 0.98 0.59 9.69
CA TRP A 511 1.16 -0.78 10.19
C TRP A 511 -0.08 -1.23 10.92
N ARG A 512 -0.65 -2.36 10.49
CA ARG A 512 -1.83 -2.95 11.12
C ARG A 512 -1.63 -4.43 11.40
N ASP A 513 -2.01 -4.88 12.60
CA ASP A 513 -2.09 -6.30 12.95
C ASP A 513 -3.43 -6.86 12.49
N MET A 514 -3.39 -7.75 11.50
CA MET A 514 -4.54 -8.43 10.90
C MET A 514 -4.78 -9.84 11.48
N SER A 515 -4.01 -10.24 12.52
CA SER A 515 -4.06 -11.60 13.09
C SER A 515 -5.44 -11.99 13.62
N HIS A 516 -6.26 -11.00 14.02
CA HIS A 516 -7.64 -11.20 14.46
C HIS A 516 -8.56 -11.72 13.35
N LEU A 517 -8.22 -11.53 12.08
CA LEU A 517 -8.91 -12.06 10.90
C LEU A 517 -8.35 -13.43 10.47
N GLY A 518 -7.49 -14.02 11.29
CA GLY A 518 -6.84 -15.30 11.01
C GLY A 518 -5.60 -15.18 10.13
N ARG A 519 -5.07 -16.33 9.73
CA ARG A 519 -3.86 -16.43 8.90
C ARG A 519 -4.06 -15.85 7.49
N GLY A 520 -5.28 -15.87 6.98
CA GLY A 520 -5.66 -15.35 5.67
C GLY A 520 -5.37 -16.29 4.50
N PHE A 521 -4.33 -17.11 4.57
CA PHE A 521 -3.86 -17.97 3.48
C PHE A 521 -3.65 -19.41 3.94
N ASN A 522 -3.83 -20.37 3.05
CA ASN A 522 -3.55 -21.78 3.33
C ASN A 522 -2.05 -22.03 3.51
N ALA A 523 -1.67 -23.10 4.24
CA ALA A 523 -0.27 -23.41 4.49
C ALA A 523 0.51 -23.70 3.20
N ASP A 524 -0.11 -24.38 2.24
CA ASP A 524 0.51 -24.70 0.95
C ASP A 524 0.80 -23.44 0.13
N VAL A 525 -0.08 -22.45 0.21
CA VAL A 525 0.14 -21.12 -0.39
C VAL A 525 1.32 -20.44 0.27
N LEU A 526 1.38 -20.40 1.61
CA LEU A 526 2.46 -19.71 2.32
C LEU A 526 3.84 -20.32 2.08
N THR A 527 3.91 -21.64 1.85
CA THR A 527 5.19 -22.35 1.62
C THR A 527 5.63 -22.34 0.16
N GLY A 528 4.85 -21.78 -0.75
CA GLY A 528 5.13 -21.85 -2.20
C GLY A 528 4.88 -23.24 -2.82
N ALA A 529 4.38 -24.21 -2.06
CA ALA A 529 4.16 -25.57 -2.55
C ALA A 529 3.07 -25.64 -3.65
N GLY A 530 2.16 -24.66 -3.68
CA GLY A 530 1.14 -24.52 -4.73
C GLY A 530 1.72 -24.18 -6.12
N THR A 531 2.92 -23.61 -6.19
CA THR A 531 3.60 -23.25 -7.45
C THR A 531 4.35 -24.42 -8.08
N SER A 532 4.67 -25.46 -7.31
CA SER A 532 5.40 -26.66 -7.79
C SER A 532 4.58 -27.52 -8.77
N ALA A 533 3.29 -27.31 -8.92
CA ALA A 533 2.42 -28.03 -9.86
C ALA A 533 2.63 -27.58 -11.34
N LEU A 534 3.37 -26.49 -11.59
CA LEU A 534 3.63 -25.94 -12.91
C LEU A 534 5.05 -26.24 -13.45
N GLY A 535 5.73 -27.26 -12.94
CA GLY A 535 6.84 -27.90 -13.65
C GLY A 535 8.18 -27.17 -13.63
N LEU A 536 8.51 -26.44 -12.58
CA LEU A 536 9.90 -26.05 -12.34
C LEU A 536 10.63 -27.17 -11.56
N PRO A 537 11.82 -27.61 -11.99
CA PRO A 537 12.54 -28.67 -11.30
C PRO A 537 12.94 -28.18 -9.91
N GLY A 538 12.50 -28.95 -8.91
CA GLY A 538 12.91 -28.72 -7.52
C GLY A 538 14.43 -28.80 -7.38
N PHE A 539 15.02 -27.87 -6.66
CA PHE A 539 16.38 -27.91 -6.12
C PHE A 539 16.41 -28.66 -4.82
#